data_1e64af9602f5808e006f9c1a6b44a6ff
#
_entry.id   1e64af9602f5808e006f9c1a6b44a6ff
#
_cell.length_a   1.000
_cell.length_b   1.000
_cell.length_c   1.000
_cell.angle_alpha   90.00
_cell.angle_beta   90.00
_cell.angle_gamma   90.00
#
_symmetry.space_group_name_H-M   'P 1'
#
loop_
_entity.id
_entity.type
_entity.pdbx_description
1 polymer ?
#
loop_
_entity_poly.entity_id
_entity_poly.type
_entity_poly.pdbx_seq_one_letter_code
_entity_poly.pdbx_strand_id
1 'polypeptide(L)'
;HRSKDLKGVVLTVDIDYVLTNAKKTFHPTWNFFIYENPCLSLTKEQYVHIDQLIDALRKRIAAINTSVTNTQQKIINHELVTAMGEVLYYEILSIYFARQPQQPQHKDRKDHVFQNFIISLYQNHRMEREVTYYAQEQYLTPRYFSAIIKEKSGISALQWIIRMVIADAKQM
;
A
#
# COMPACT_ATOMS: atom_id res chain seq x y z
N HIS A 1 6.55 -16.24 18.70
CA HIS A 1 7.77 -17.04 18.68
C HIS A 1 8.60 -16.65 17.47
N ARG A 2 9.71 -15.93 17.67
CA ARG A 2 10.70 -15.72 16.60
C ARG A 2 11.56 -16.98 16.54
N SER A 3 11.55 -17.68 15.39
CA SER A 3 12.52 -18.74 15.10
C SER A 3 13.93 -18.12 15.09
N LYS A 4 14.93 -18.81 15.68
CA LYS A 4 16.32 -18.37 15.67
C LYS A 4 16.92 -18.37 14.26
N ASP A 5 16.26 -19.06 13.32
CA ASP A 5 16.72 -19.26 11.94
C ASP A 5 15.93 -18.43 10.92
N LEU A 6 15.13 -17.44 11.37
CA LEU A 6 14.36 -16.58 10.49
C LEU A 6 15.33 -15.66 9.72
N LYS A 7 15.47 -15.91 8.43
CA LYS A 7 16.12 -15.01 7.48
C LYS A 7 15.04 -14.27 6.70
N GLY A 8 15.16 -12.97 6.57
CA GLY A 8 14.17 -12.16 5.87
C GLY A 8 14.74 -10.85 5.38
N VAL A 9 14.03 -10.26 4.43
CA VAL A 9 14.25 -8.90 3.93
C VAL A 9 13.05 -8.06 4.32
N VAL A 10 13.29 -6.87 4.84
CA VAL A 10 12.25 -5.88 5.10
C VAL A 10 12.35 -4.80 4.02
N LEU A 11 11.28 -4.64 3.26
CA LEU A 11 11.11 -3.54 2.33
C LEU A 11 10.18 -2.53 2.97
N THR A 12 10.68 -1.32 3.22
CA THR A 12 9.88 -0.21 3.72
C THR A 12 9.59 0.73 2.57
N VAL A 13 8.31 1.01 2.34
CA VAL A 13 7.84 1.90 1.28
C VAL A 13 7.07 3.04 1.92
N ASP A 14 7.29 4.26 1.45
CA ASP A 14 6.52 5.41 1.89
C ASP A 14 5.04 5.26 1.52
N ILE A 15 4.14 5.58 2.45
CA ILE A 15 2.70 5.45 2.21
C ILE A 15 2.22 6.38 1.10
N ASP A 16 2.83 7.57 0.96
CA ASP A 16 2.48 8.51 -0.11
C ASP A 16 2.86 7.95 -1.48
N TYR A 17 3.99 7.20 -1.56
CA TYR A 17 4.37 6.47 -2.76
C TYR A 17 3.32 5.39 -3.12
N VAL A 18 2.89 4.61 -2.13
CA VAL A 18 1.85 3.59 -2.33
C VAL A 18 0.55 4.22 -2.79
N LEU A 19 0.10 5.30 -2.16
CA LEU A 19 -1.12 6.00 -2.52
C LEU A 19 -1.04 6.63 -3.92
N THR A 20 0.14 7.14 -4.30
CA THR A 20 0.38 7.73 -5.63
C THR A 20 0.32 6.67 -6.74
N ASN A 21 0.98 5.53 -6.55
CA ASN A 21 0.99 4.45 -7.54
C ASN A 21 -0.28 3.60 -7.50
N ALA A 22 -0.94 3.52 -6.37
CA ALA A 22 -2.24 2.88 -6.24
C ALA A 22 -3.29 3.43 -7.22
N LYS A 23 -3.19 4.70 -7.66
CA LYS A 23 -4.09 5.26 -8.67
C LYS A 23 -3.99 4.59 -10.03
N LYS A 24 -2.84 4.06 -10.41
CA LYS A 24 -2.66 3.37 -11.70
C LYS A 24 -3.28 1.97 -11.71
N THR A 25 -3.38 1.34 -10.53
CA THR A 25 -3.78 -0.07 -10.36
C THR A 25 -4.79 -0.31 -9.25
N PHE A 26 -5.20 0.75 -8.56
CA PHE A 26 -6.01 0.66 -7.37
C PHE A 26 -7.45 0.27 -7.69
N HIS A 27 -7.73 -1.01 -7.61
CA HIS A 27 -9.08 -1.43 -7.28
C HIS A 27 -9.21 -1.41 -5.75
N PRO A 28 -10.11 -0.61 -5.15
CA PRO A 28 -10.19 -0.46 -3.69
C PRO A 28 -10.29 -1.79 -2.94
N THR A 29 -10.91 -2.78 -3.57
CA THR A 29 -11.04 -4.13 -3.04
C THR A 29 -9.71 -4.90 -2.96
N TRP A 30 -8.70 -4.60 -3.78
CA TRP A 30 -7.45 -5.36 -3.80
C TRP A 30 -6.57 -5.11 -2.58
N ASN A 31 -6.39 -3.85 -2.22
CA ASN A 31 -5.60 -3.52 -1.02
C ASN A 31 -6.26 -4.01 0.25
N PHE A 32 -7.58 -4.10 0.24
CA PHE A 32 -8.33 -4.68 1.34
C PHE A 32 -8.04 -6.19 1.48
N PHE A 33 -8.03 -6.95 0.40
CA PHE A 33 -7.66 -8.38 0.42
C PHE A 33 -6.24 -8.60 0.96
N ILE A 34 -5.29 -7.76 0.56
CA ILE A 34 -3.91 -7.82 1.05
C ILE A 34 -3.86 -7.51 2.56
N TYR A 35 -4.63 -6.52 3.01
CA TYR A 35 -4.71 -6.18 4.43
C TYR A 35 -5.29 -7.32 5.28
N GLU A 36 -6.31 -8.00 4.79
CA GLU A 36 -6.93 -9.14 5.49
C GLU A 36 -6.04 -10.38 5.51
N ASN A 37 -5.28 -10.59 4.46
CA ASN A 37 -4.41 -11.74 4.30
C ASN A 37 -2.97 -11.30 4.03
N PRO A 38 -2.29 -10.68 5.01
CA PRO A 38 -0.98 -10.05 4.79
C PRO A 38 0.14 -11.06 4.52
N CYS A 39 -0.13 -12.35 4.70
CA CYS A 39 0.86 -13.40 4.52
C CYS A 39 0.65 -14.10 3.18
N LEU A 40 1.67 -14.02 2.32
CA LEU A 40 1.73 -14.74 1.06
C LEU A 40 2.79 -15.84 1.13
N SER A 41 2.37 -17.09 1.01
CA SER A 41 3.31 -18.21 0.86
C SER A 41 3.77 -18.30 -0.60
N LEU A 42 5.04 -18.36 -0.86
CA LEU A 42 5.60 -18.45 -2.22
C LEU A 42 5.98 -19.89 -2.56
N THR A 43 5.86 -20.29 -3.83
CA THR A 43 6.53 -21.48 -4.34
C THR A 43 8.03 -21.21 -4.39
N LYS A 44 8.83 -22.27 -4.57
CA LYS A 44 10.29 -22.13 -4.69
C LYS A 44 10.69 -21.25 -5.87
N GLU A 45 10.02 -21.40 -7.00
CA GLU A 45 10.27 -20.59 -8.20
C GLU A 45 9.86 -19.13 -7.98
N GLN A 46 8.69 -18.89 -7.40
CA GLN A 46 8.24 -17.54 -7.06
C GLN A 46 9.18 -16.84 -6.07
N TYR A 47 9.66 -17.58 -5.06
CA TYR A 47 10.64 -17.06 -4.13
C TYR A 47 11.93 -16.63 -4.83
N VAL A 48 12.49 -17.49 -5.69
CA VAL A 48 13.71 -17.17 -6.44
C VAL A 48 13.51 -15.94 -7.32
N HIS A 49 12.36 -15.83 -8.01
CA HIS A 49 12.06 -14.69 -8.86
C HIS A 49 11.96 -13.38 -8.06
N ILE A 50 11.20 -13.38 -6.96
CA ILE A 50 11.07 -12.20 -6.09
C ILE A 50 12.41 -11.82 -5.44
N ASP A 51 13.21 -12.79 -5.02
CA ASP A 51 14.52 -12.55 -4.43
C ASP A 51 15.50 -11.91 -5.45
N GLN A 52 15.46 -12.33 -6.71
CA GLN A 52 16.23 -11.71 -7.80
C GLN A 52 15.81 -10.25 -8.04
N LEU A 53 14.50 -9.93 -8.01
CA LEU A 53 14.01 -8.57 -8.16
C LEU A 53 14.45 -7.69 -6.98
N ILE A 54 14.36 -8.20 -5.77
CA ILE A 54 14.82 -7.49 -4.56
C ILE A 54 16.33 -7.23 -4.63
N ASP A 55 17.12 -8.22 -5.06
CA ASP A 55 18.56 -8.07 -5.20
C ASP A 55 18.96 -7.07 -6.28
N ALA A 56 18.26 -7.07 -7.41
CA ALA A 56 18.46 -6.08 -8.47
C ALA A 56 18.14 -4.65 -7.96
N LEU A 57 17.03 -4.47 -7.25
CA LEU A 57 16.66 -3.20 -6.64
C LEU A 57 17.70 -2.74 -5.61
N ARG A 58 18.17 -3.63 -4.74
CA ARG A 58 19.20 -3.35 -3.73
C ARG A 58 20.51 -2.89 -4.38
N LYS A 59 20.98 -3.60 -5.41
CA LYS A 59 22.20 -3.22 -6.17
C LYS A 59 22.03 -1.86 -6.83
N ARG A 60 20.85 -1.55 -7.36
CA ARG A 60 20.57 -0.24 -7.98
C ARG A 60 20.60 0.88 -6.96
N ILE A 61 19.97 0.71 -5.81
CA ILE A 61 20.00 1.71 -4.71
C ILE A 61 21.43 1.94 -4.22
N ALA A 62 22.21 0.88 -4.03
CA ALA A 62 23.61 0.99 -3.61
C ALA A 62 24.47 1.75 -4.65
N ALA A 63 24.26 1.50 -5.94
CA ALA A 63 24.98 2.18 -7.02
C ALA A 63 24.67 3.69 -7.09
N ILE A 64 23.44 4.11 -6.75
CA ILE A 64 23.06 5.52 -6.71
C ILE A 64 23.82 6.27 -5.63
N ASN A 65 24.01 5.67 -4.47
CA ASN A 65 24.68 6.30 -3.33
C ASN A 65 26.19 6.50 -3.55
N THR A 66 26.79 5.81 -4.52
CA THR A 66 28.25 5.82 -4.75
C THR A 66 28.70 6.65 -5.95
N SER A 67 27.83 6.99 -6.91
CA SER A 67 28.28 7.46 -8.22
C SER A 67 27.49 8.63 -8.81
N VAL A 68 27.05 9.60 -8.01
CA VAL A 68 26.21 10.64 -8.59
C VAL A 68 26.97 11.89 -8.93
N THR A 69 27.07 12.21 -10.22
CA THR A 69 27.81 13.34 -10.75
C THR A 69 26.97 14.45 -11.34
N ASN A 70 25.76 14.20 -11.87
CA ASN A 70 24.92 15.25 -12.43
C ASN A 70 23.43 15.10 -12.10
N THR A 71 22.67 16.20 -12.25
CA THR A 71 21.24 16.29 -11.92
C THR A 71 20.39 15.34 -12.80
N GLN A 72 20.71 15.21 -14.08
CA GLN A 72 19.98 14.33 -15.00
C GLN A 72 20.12 12.86 -14.59
N GLN A 73 21.33 12.45 -14.21
CA GLN A 73 21.59 11.10 -13.73
C GLN A 73 20.81 10.80 -12.43
N LYS A 74 20.69 11.80 -11.56
CA LYS A 74 19.87 11.67 -10.34
C LYS A 74 18.41 11.39 -10.67
N ILE A 75 17.84 12.16 -11.59
CA ILE A 75 16.44 12.01 -12.03
C ILE A 75 16.23 10.61 -12.62
N ILE A 76 17.08 10.22 -13.59
CA ILE A 76 16.97 8.91 -14.23
C ILE A 76 17.10 7.77 -13.21
N ASN A 77 18.02 7.89 -12.27
CA ASN A 77 18.22 6.89 -11.23
C ASN A 77 16.99 6.77 -10.31
N HIS A 78 16.38 7.90 -9.96
CA HIS A 78 15.15 7.91 -9.16
C HIS A 78 14.01 7.21 -9.93
N GLU A 79 13.80 7.55 -11.19
CA GLU A 79 12.78 6.92 -12.04
C GLU A 79 13.01 5.41 -12.19
N LEU A 80 14.27 4.98 -12.34
CA LEU A 80 14.61 3.55 -12.42
C LEU A 80 14.30 2.80 -11.14
N VAL A 81 14.64 3.35 -9.96
CA VAL A 81 14.30 2.72 -8.68
C VAL A 81 12.79 2.65 -8.49
N THR A 82 12.08 3.71 -8.85
CA THR A 82 10.63 3.78 -8.82
C THR A 82 10.01 2.69 -9.72
N ALA A 83 10.43 2.59 -10.97
CA ALA A 83 9.94 1.58 -11.91
C ALA A 83 10.24 0.14 -11.44
N MET A 84 11.43 -0.10 -10.88
CA MET A 84 11.77 -1.41 -10.31
C MET A 84 10.90 -1.75 -9.10
N GLY A 85 10.59 -0.77 -8.27
CA GLY A 85 9.65 -0.91 -7.15
C GLY A 85 8.23 -1.24 -7.63
N GLU A 86 7.77 -0.59 -8.71
CA GLU A 86 6.48 -0.88 -9.35
C GLU A 86 6.44 -2.32 -9.89
N VAL A 87 7.49 -2.77 -10.58
CA VAL A 87 7.58 -4.15 -11.07
C VAL A 87 7.48 -5.14 -9.92
N LEU A 88 8.25 -4.95 -8.84
CA LEU A 88 8.19 -5.81 -7.68
C LEU A 88 6.79 -5.84 -7.04
N TYR A 89 6.15 -4.68 -6.94
CA TYR A 89 4.79 -4.56 -6.41
C TYR A 89 3.78 -5.36 -7.26
N TYR A 90 3.82 -5.21 -8.60
CA TYR A 90 2.92 -5.93 -9.49
C TYR A 90 3.16 -7.43 -9.52
N GLU A 91 4.41 -7.88 -9.41
CA GLU A 91 4.73 -9.31 -9.30
C GLU A 91 4.15 -9.91 -8.01
N ILE A 92 4.26 -9.22 -6.89
CA ILE A 92 3.64 -9.65 -5.64
C ILE A 92 2.11 -9.70 -5.77
N LEU A 93 1.49 -8.68 -6.39
CA LEU A 93 0.06 -8.66 -6.65
C LEU A 93 -0.38 -9.79 -7.59
N SER A 94 0.38 -10.04 -8.65
CA SER A 94 0.12 -11.12 -9.59
C SER A 94 0.09 -12.48 -8.89
N ILE A 95 1.08 -12.75 -8.06
CA ILE A 95 1.15 -13.98 -7.27
C ILE A 95 -0.03 -14.05 -6.28
N TYR A 96 -0.34 -12.93 -5.63
CA TYR A 96 -1.41 -12.84 -4.66
C TYR A 96 -2.77 -13.16 -5.27
N PHE A 97 -3.10 -12.57 -6.42
CA PHE A 97 -4.40 -12.75 -7.08
C PHE A 97 -4.50 -14.02 -7.92
N ALA A 98 -3.36 -14.62 -8.34
CA ALA A 98 -3.37 -15.95 -8.96
C ALA A 98 -3.84 -17.06 -8.00
N ARG A 99 -3.69 -16.82 -6.71
CA ARG A 99 -4.27 -17.69 -5.67
C ARG A 99 -5.62 -17.11 -5.30
N GLN A 100 -6.71 -17.75 -5.76
CA GLN A 100 -8.05 -17.35 -5.32
C GLN A 100 -8.07 -17.25 -3.80
N PRO A 101 -8.47 -16.12 -3.21
CA PRO A 101 -8.55 -16.00 -1.77
C PRO A 101 -9.51 -17.06 -1.26
N GLN A 102 -9.02 -17.94 -0.39
CA GLN A 102 -9.91 -18.76 0.42
C GLN A 102 -10.86 -17.81 1.14
N GLN A 103 -12.12 -18.21 1.26
CA GLN A 103 -13.23 -17.41 1.78
C GLN A 103 -12.81 -16.55 3.00
N PRO A 104 -13.26 -15.30 3.07
CA PRO A 104 -12.86 -14.39 4.13
C PRO A 104 -13.17 -14.98 5.50
N GLN A 105 -12.15 -15.02 6.36
CA GLN A 105 -12.35 -15.29 7.77
C GLN A 105 -13.34 -14.26 8.34
N HIS A 106 -14.08 -14.62 9.36
CA HIS A 106 -15.09 -13.80 10.04
C HIS A 106 -14.66 -12.34 10.16
N LYS A 107 -15.25 -11.48 9.32
CA LYS A 107 -15.00 -10.03 9.39
C LYS A 107 -15.68 -9.44 10.61
N ASP A 108 -14.93 -8.76 11.46
CA ASP A 108 -15.49 -7.89 12.47
C ASP A 108 -16.20 -6.69 11.79
N ARG A 109 -17.28 -6.20 12.41
CA ARG A 109 -18.01 -5.00 11.97
C ARG A 109 -17.07 -3.81 11.75
N LYS A 110 -16.02 -3.67 12.56
CA LYS A 110 -15.02 -2.61 12.42
C LYS A 110 -14.18 -2.75 11.16
N ASP A 111 -13.88 -3.96 10.71
CA ASP A 111 -13.17 -4.21 9.45
C ASP A 111 -14.00 -3.73 8.26
N HIS A 112 -15.30 -3.99 8.26
CA HIS A 112 -16.22 -3.46 7.25
C HIS A 112 -16.28 -1.93 7.24
N VAL A 113 -16.29 -1.30 8.43
CA VAL A 113 -16.28 0.17 8.54
C VAL A 113 -15.01 0.74 7.93
N PHE A 114 -13.86 0.18 8.24
CA PHE A 114 -12.58 0.63 7.67
C PHE A 114 -12.53 0.40 6.15
N GLN A 115 -12.98 -0.74 5.68
CA GLN A 115 -13.04 -1.09 4.27
C GLN A 115 -13.90 -0.10 3.48
N ASN A 116 -15.14 0.13 3.94
CA ASN A 116 -16.06 1.06 3.30
C ASN A 116 -15.51 2.48 3.29
N PHE A 117 -14.82 2.89 4.36
CA PHE A 117 -14.14 4.18 4.41
C PHE A 117 -13.07 4.31 3.33
N ILE A 118 -12.18 3.32 3.16
CA ILE A 118 -11.13 3.38 2.13
C ILE A 118 -11.73 3.43 0.73
N ILE A 119 -12.78 2.67 0.46
CA ILE A 119 -13.49 2.68 -0.82
C ILE A 119 -14.11 4.07 -1.08
N SER A 120 -14.88 4.59 -0.12
CA SER A 120 -15.52 5.89 -0.23
C SER A 120 -14.49 7.02 -0.35
N LEU A 121 -13.42 6.98 0.45
CA LEU A 121 -12.34 7.96 0.38
C LEU A 121 -11.70 7.99 -1.01
N TYR A 122 -11.42 6.84 -1.59
CA TYR A 122 -10.85 6.78 -2.94
C TYR A 122 -11.78 7.42 -3.98
N GLN A 123 -13.08 7.18 -3.88
CA GLN A 123 -14.08 7.70 -4.81
C GLN A 123 -14.35 9.19 -4.64
N ASN A 124 -14.38 9.67 -3.38
CA ASN A 124 -14.98 10.96 -3.03
C ASN A 124 -13.98 12.02 -2.52
N HIS A 125 -12.69 11.68 -2.26
CA HIS A 125 -11.71 12.59 -1.64
C HIS A 125 -11.51 13.93 -2.35
N ARG A 126 -11.86 14.02 -3.63
CA ARG A 126 -11.77 15.28 -4.41
C ARG A 126 -12.86 16.27 -4.01
N MET A 127 -14.04 15.77 -3.71
CA MET A 127 -15.23 16.58 -3.38
C MET A 127 -15.45 16.65 -1.88
N GLU A 128 -15.22 15.52 -1.18
CA GLU A 128 -15.55 15.35 0.23
C GLU A 128 -14.27 15.27 1.08
N ARG A 129 -14.06 16.26 1.93
CA ARG A 129 -12.85 16.39 2.75
C ARG A 129 -13.11 16.31 4.25
N GLU A 130 -14.37 16.15 4.64
CA GLU A 130 -14.76 16.10 6.05
C GLU A 130 -15.00 14.67 6.52
N VAL A 131 -14.49 14.37 7.72
CA VAL A 131 -14.71 13.07 8.37
C VAL A 131 -16.19 12.78 8.57
N THR A 132 -16.99 13.84 8.77
CA THR A 132 -18.44 13.77 8.99
C THR A 132 -19.16 13.09 7.83
N TYR A 133 -18.77 13.40 6.60
CA TYR A 133 -19.33 12.78 5.39
C TYR A 133 -19.16 11.25 5.42
N TYR A 134 -17.93 10.76 5.60
CA TYR A 134 -17.63 9.33 5.61
C TYR A 134 -18.25 8.57 6.78
N ALA A 135 -18.42 9.25 7.93
CA ALA A 135 -19.11 8.68 9.07
C ALA A 135 -20.62 8.54 8.81
N GLN A 136 -21.24 9.56 8.19
CA GLN A 136 -22.67 9.56 7.85
C GLN A 136 -23.02 8.51 6.81
N GLU A 137 -22.18 8.29 5.80
CA GLU A 137 -22.39 7.21 4.82
C GLU A 137 -22.52 5.81 5.48
N GLN A 138 -21.94 5.66 6.67
CA GLN A 138 -21.96 4.41 7.40
C GLN A 138 -22.88 4.43 8.64
N TYR A 139 -23.71 5.48 8.75
CA TYR A 139 -24.65 5.66 9.88
C TYR A 139 -23.94 5.66 11.24
N LEU A 140 -22.72 6.23 11.31
CA LEU A 140 -21.91 6.31 12.51
C LEU A 140 -21.71 7.76 12.95
N THR A 141 -21.51 7.96 14.26
CA THR A 141 -21.05 9.27 14.74
C THR A 141 -19.59 9.49 14.33
N PRO A 142 -19.17 10.73 13.97
CA PRO A 142 -17.78 11.02 13.58
C PRO A 142 -16.75 10.59 14.62
N ARG A 143 -17.09 10.69 15.91
CA ARG A 143 -16.21 10.26 17.00
C ARG A 143 -15.98 8.75 17.00
N TYR A 144 -17.04 7.95 16.90
CA TYR A 144 -16.94 6.50 16.89
C TYR A 144 -16.28 5.99 15.63
N PHE A 145 -16.65 6.57 14.48
CA PHE A 145 -16.02 6.29 13.21
C PHE A 145 -14.49 6.54 13.26
N SER A 146 -14.05 7.74 13.72
CA SER A 146 -12.64 8.08 13.82
C SER A 146 -11.86 7.15 14.75
N ALA A 147 -12.49 6.69 15.83
CA ALA A 147 -11.89 5.73 16.73
C ALA A 147 -11.62 4.38 16.03
N ILE A 148 -12.60 3.88 15.26
CA ILE A 148 -12.45 2.63 14.48
C ILE A 148 -11.32 2.79 13.45
N ILE A 149 -11.32 3.87 12.66
CA ILE A 149 -10.30 4.08 11.63
C ILE A 149 -8.90 4.11 12.24
N LYS A 150 -8.74 4.83 13.36
CA LYS A 150 -7.44 4.90 14.06
C LYS A 150 -7.02 3.56 14.66
N GLU A 151 -7.96 2.80 15.24
CA GLU A 151 -7.70 1.46 15.77
C GLU A 151 -7.20 0.51 14.69
N LYS A 152 -7.85 0.53 13.50
CA LYS A 152 -7.53 -0.39 12.41
C LYS A 152 -6.30 0.00 11.60
N SER A 153 -6.01 1.29 11.44
CA SER A 153 -4.94 1.77 10.54
C SER A 153 -3.76 2.45 11.24
N GLY A 154 -3.87 2.72 12.54
CA GLY A 154 -2.85 3.47 13.29
C GLY A 154 -2.90 4.98 13.08
N ILE A 155 -3.60 5.49 12.04
CA ILE A 155 -3.72 6.92 11.74
C ILE A 155 -5.19 7.38 11.73
N SER A 156 -5.42 8.67 11.97
CA SER A 156 -6.78 9.19 12.02
C SER A 156 -7.44 9.25 10.64
N ALA A 157 -8.78 9.24 10.61
CA ALA A 157 -9.54 9.41 9.37
C ALA A 157 -9.19 10.72 8.65
N LEU A 158 -9.00 11.82 9.38
CA LEU A 158 -8.57 13.10 8.81
C LEU A 158 -7.19 13.00 8.16
N GLN A 159 -6.24 12.30 8.77
CA GLN A 159 -4.92 12.09 8.19
C GLN A 159 -4.98 11.27 6.89
N TRP A 160 -5.87 10.28 6.81
CA TRP A 160 -6.13 9.55 5.57
C TRP A 160 -6.65 10.46 4.46
N ILE A 161 -7.64 11.32 4.76
CA ILE A 161 -8.21 12.28 3.81
C ILE A 161 -7.14 13.25 3.31
N ILE A 162 -6.36 13.86 4.22
CA ILE A 162 -5.29 14.80 3.87
C ILE A 162 -4.24 14.13 2.97
N ARG A 163 -3.78 12.94 3.32
CA ARG A 163 -2.78 12.20 2.53
C ARG A 163 -3.29 11.88 1.12
N MET A 164 -4.55 11.46 0.99
CA MET A 164 -5.15 11.17 -0.31
C MET A 164 -5.24 12.43 -1.18
N VAL A 165 -5.64 13.57 -0.62
CA VAL A 165 -5.70 14.86 -1.33
C VAL A 165 -4.31 15.32 -1.76
N ILE A 166 -3.29 15.21 -0.89
CA ILE A 166 -1.92 15.57 -1.23
C ILE A 166 -1.35 14.66 -2.31
N ALA A 167 -1.58 13.35 -2.22
CA ALA A 167 -1.15 12.40 -3.25
C ALA A 167 -1.78 12.72 -4.61
N ASP A 168 -3.03 13.18 -4.62
CA ASP A 168 -3.72 13.62 -5.85
C ASP A 168 -3.12 14.91 -6.44
N ALA A 169 -2.85 15.89 -5.58
CA ALA A 169 -2.27 17.16 -5.98
C ALA A 169 -0.85 17.03 -6.57
N LYS A 170 -0.05 16.07 -6.09
CA LYS A 170 1.30 15.81 -6.63
C LYS A 170 1.31 15.18 -8.03
N GLN A 171 0.16 14.70 -8.52
CA GLN A 171 0.04 14.05 -9.83
C GLN A 171 -0.52 14.98 -10.92
N MET A 172 -1.00 16.15 -10.56
CA MET A 172 -1.42 17.20 -11.49
C MET A 172 -0.25 18.06 -11.93
#